data_67d84b3a2fa2744439e6e5a6cfa2d078
#
_entry.id   67d84b3a2fa2744439e6e5a6cfa2d078
#
_cell.length_a   1.000
_cell.length_b   1.000
_cell.length_c   1.000
_cell.angle_alpha   90.00
_cell.angle_beta   90.00
_cell.angle_gamma   90.00
#
_symmetry.space_group_name_H-M   'P 1'
#
loop_
_entity.id
_entity.type
_entity.pdbx_description
1 polymer ?
#
loop_
_entity_poly.entity_id
_entity_poly.type
_entity_poly.pdbx_seq_one_letter_code
_entity_poly.pdbx_strand_id
1 'polypeptide(L)'
;MKILAPILLLLLVFDSCKKPESFEYRDLRNFKVDSLGFEQSAISMDLVYFNPNNFGVDLKNIDCDVYVEHNYLGKYKLDTTMHIAKKSEFVVPSKMDVNMKNLFKNTLTSIFTKELLLEVKGTTRVGKAGIYITVPFSYSGRHEFSMF
;
A
#
# COMPACT_ATOMS: atom_id res chain seq x y z
N MET A 1 -41.31 -0.18 -39.22
CA MET A 1 -39.84 -0.26 -39.34
C MET A 1 -39.11 0.99 -38.85
N LYS A 2 -39.68 1.84 -38.00
CA LYS A 2 -39.05 3.12 -37.51
C LYS A 2 -38.73 3.14 -36.00
N ILE A 3 -38.93 2.05 -35.28
CA ILE A 3 -38.70 1.99 -33.80
C ILE A 3 -37.44 1.20 -33.42
N LEU A 4 -36.80 0.47 -34.36
CA LEU A 4 -35.62 -0.33 -34.08
C LEU A 4 -34.33 0.53 -33.97
N ALA A 5 -34.25 1.70 -34.60
CA ALA A 5 -33.07 2.54 -34.61
C ALA A 5 -32.71 3.17 -33.22
N PRO A 6 -33.68 3.67 -32.40
CA PRO A 6 -33.37 4.23 -31.11
C PRO A 6 -33.00 3.17 -30.03
N ILE A 7 -33.45 1.91 -30.19
CA ILE A 7 -33.10 0.82 -29.27
C ILE A 7 -31.67 0.36 -29.47
N LEU A 8 -31.17 0.35 -30.70
CA LEU A 8 -29.79 -0.01 -31.00
C LEU A 8 -28.79 1.04 -30.47
N LEU A 9 -29.17 2.31 -30.43
CA LEU A 9 -28.33 3.40 -29.90
C LEU A 9 -28.20 3.35 -28.37
N LEU A 10 -29.18 2.81 -27.66
CA LEU A 10 -29.19 2.71 -26.19
C LEU A 10 -28.27 1.59 -25.67
N LEU A 11 -27.94 0.59 -26.50
CA LEU A 11 -27.06 -0.53 -26.13
C LEU A 11 -25.57 -0.22 -26.15
N LEU A 12 -25.17 0.93 -26.71
CA LEU A 12 -23.76 1.31 -26.84
C LEU A 12 -23.19 2.09 -25.66
N VAL A 13 -23.96 2.35 -24.60
CA VAL A 13 -23.55 3.21 -23.47
C VAL A 13 -23.04 2.41 -22.26
N PHE A 14 -22.99 1.07 -22.29
CA PHE A 14 -22.67 0.26 -21.10
C PHE A 14 -21.20 -0.18 -20.98
N ASP A 15 -20.32 0.22 -21.91
CA ASP A 15 -18.95 -0.30 -21.97
C ASP A 15 -17.89 0.58 -21.29
N SER A 16 -18.23 1.48 -20.38
CA SER A 16 -17.25 2.45 -19.86
C SER A 16 -16.95 2.41 -18.36
N CYS A 17 -17.35 1.40 -17.62
CA CYS A 17 -16.90 1.25 -16.22
C CYS A 17 -15.74 0.26 -16.13
N LYS A 18 -14.53 0.70 -16.50
CA LYS A 18 -13.31 -0.03 -16.11
C LYS A 18 -13.25 -0.06 -14.59
N LYS A 19 -13.12 -1.25 -14.02
CA LYS A 19 -12.90 -1.40 -12.58
C LYS A 19 -11.61 -0.67 -12.20
N PRO A 20 -11.57 0.01 -11.04
CA PRO A 20 -10.33 0.57 -10.54
C PRO A 20 -9.25 -0.50 -10.41
N GLU A 21 -8.07 -0.19 -10.90
CA GLU A 21 -6.88 -1.02 -10.75
C GLU A 21 -6.17 -0.64 -9.45
N SER A 22 -5.60 -1.63 -8.77
CA SER A 22 -4.80 -1.42 -7.57
C SER A 22 -3.55 -0.61 -7.88
N PHE A 23 -3.07 0.16 -6.92
CA PHE A 23 -1.79 0.83 -7.04
C PHE A 23 -0.66 -0.18 -7.18
N GLU A 24 0.29 0.12 -8.06
CA GLU A 24 1.44 -0.74 -8.31
C GLU A 24 2.62 -0.29 -7.45
N TYR A 25 3.17 -1.19 -6.66
CA TYR A 25 4.44 -0.95 -5.96
C TYR A 25 5.57 -0.81 -6.98
N ARG A 26 6.44 0.18 -6.79
CA ARG A 26 7.58 0.46 -7.66
C ARG A 26 8.91 0.31 -6.95
N ASP A 27 9.05 0.92 -5.77
CA ASP A 27 10.35 1.04 -5.13
C ASP A 27 10.23 1.33 -3.62
N LEU A 28 11.32 1.09 -2.89
CA LEU A 28 11.52 1.51 -1.52
C LEU A 28 12.77 2.37 -1.46
N ARG A 29 12.64 3.60 -0.95
CA ARG A 29 13.73 4.58 -0.87
C ARG A 29 13.91 5.09 0.54
N ASN A 30 15.05 5.72 0.77
CA ASN A 30 15.32 6.46 2.02
C ASN A 30 15.12 5.63 3.30
N PHE A 31 15.42 4.31 3.24
CA PHE A 31 15.37 3.47 4.43
C PHE A 31 16.35 3.98 5.49
N LYS A 32 15.85 4.21 6.71
CA LYS A 32 16.62 4.66 7.86
C LYS A 32 16.16 3.96 9.12
N VAL A 33 17.11 3.68 9.99
CA VAL A 33 16.82 3.29 11.37
C VAL A 33 16.96 4.55 12.23
N ASP A 34 15.83 5.12 12.63
CA ASP A 34 15.80 6.40 13.37
C ASP A 34 16.23 6.20 14.85
N SER A 35 15.87 5.04 15.43
CA SER A 35 16.31 4.67 16.76
C SER A 35 16.47 3.16 16.88
N LEU A 36 17.52 2.73 17.57
CA LEU A 36 17.78 1.33 17.90
C LEU A 36 17.49 1.10 19.38
N GLY A 37 16.59 0.14 19.66
CA GLY A 37 16.30 -0.32 21.01
C GLY A 37 16.10 -1.82 21.04
N PHE A 38 16.37 -2.47 22.17
CA PHE A 38 16.22 -3.91 22.33
C PHE A 38 14.76 -4.38 22.27
N GLU A 39 13.82 -3.52 22.67
CA GLU A 39 12.39 -3.85 22.66
C GLU A 39 11.68 -3.17 21.47
N GLN A 40 11.99 -1.91 21.22
CA GLN A 40 11.40 -1.12 20.14
C GLN A 40 12.49 -0.36 19.39
N SER A 41 12.40 -0.39 18.07
CA SER A 41 13.18 0.42 17.15
C SER A 41 12.23 1.21 16.28
N ALA A 42 12.62 2.41 15.88
CA ALA A 42 11.86 3.19 14.91
C ALA A 42 12.58 3.12 13.56
N ILE A 43 11.82 2.81 12.52
CA ILE A 43 12.30 2.82 11.14
C ILE A 43 11.48 3.80 10.31
N SER A 44 12.12 4.41 9.35
CA SER A 44 11.46 5.26 8.35
C SER A 44 11.89 4.85 6.94
N MET A 45 10.97 5.01 5.98
CA MET A 45 11.20 4.70 4.57
C MET A 45 10.17 5.41 3.71
N ASP A 46 10.48 5.55 2.44
CA ASP A 46 9.57 6.06 1.42
C ASP A 46 9.16 4.91 0.50
N LEU A 47 7.86 4.60 0.48
CA LEU A 47 7.29 3.62 -0.44
C LEU A 47 6.80 4.32 -1.70
N VAL A 48 7.34 3.95 -2.85
CA VAL A 48 6.98 4.52 -4.14
C VAL A 48 5.97 3.61 -4.83
N TYR A 49 4.83 4.19 -5.20
CA TYR A 49 3.75 3.52 -5.93
C TYR A 49 3.41 4.28 -7.21
N PHE A 50 2.77 3.58 -8.14
CA PHE A 50 2.20 4.15 -9.35
C PHE A 50 0.68 3.95 -9.37
N ASN A 51 -0.04 4.98 -9.75
CA ASN A 51 -1.48 4.91 -9.99
C ASN A 51 -1.76 4.56 -11.46
N PRO A 52 -2.16 3.31 -11.79
CA PRO A 52 -2.45 2.91 -13.16
C PRO A 52 -3.80 3.43 -13.69
N ASN A 53 -4.59 4.07 -12.85
CA ASN A 53 -5.92 4.53 -13.21
C ASN A 53 -5.91 5.83 -14.02
N ASN A 54 -6.94 6.02 -14.85
CA ASN A 54 -7.16 7.25 -15.60
C ASN A 54 -7.81 8.37 -14.78
N PHE A 55 -7.92 8.20 -13.47
CA PHE A 55 -8.47 9.18 -12.54
C PHE A 55 -7.56 9.33 -11.32
N GLY A 56 -7.57 10.53 -10.75
CA GLY A 56 -6.90 10.81 -9.48
C GLY A 56 -7.81 10.51 -8.31
N VAL A 57 -7.20 10.23 -7.15
CA VAL A 57 -7.90 10.02 -5.88
C VAL A 57 -7.17 10.74 -4.76
N ASP A 58 -7.88 11.04 -3.70
CA ASP A 58 -7.31 11.48 -2.43
C ASP A 58 -7.18 10.27 -1.51
N LEU A 59 -5.97 9.98 -1.07
CA LEU A 59 -5.69 8.97 -0.06
C LEU A 59 -5.63 9.65 1.30
N LYS A 60 -6.41 9.15 2.23
CA LYS A 60 -6.51 9.68 3.58
C LYS A 60 -6.46 8.56 4.59
N ASN A 61 -5.66 8.70 5.61
CA ASN A 61 -5.49 7.73 6.70
C ASN A 61 -5.18 6.31 6.20
N ILE A 62 -3.98 5.85 6.50
CA ILE A 62 -3.61 4.45 6.39
C ILE A 62 -3.46 3.93 7.82
N ASP A 63 -4.05 2.79 8.12
CA ASP A 63 -3.86 2.06 9.37
C ASP A 63 -3.67 0.59 9.02
N CYS A 64 -2.46 0.06 9.26
CA CYS A 64 -2.18 -1.32 8.96
C CYS A 64 -1.19 -1.96 9.94
N ASP A 65 -1.32 -3.27 10.05
CA ASP A 65 -0.40 -4.13 10.78
C ASP A 65 0.59 -4.77 9.79
N VAL A 66 1.85 -4.79 10.18
CA VAL A 66 2.96 -5.31 9.37
C VAL A 66 3.51 -6.56 10.06
N TYR A 67 3.73 -7.61 9.26
CA TYR A 67 4.27 -8.89 9.69
C TYR A 67 5.48 -9.25 8.83
N VAL A 68 6.46 -9.91 9.44
CA VAL A 68 7.62 -10.50 8.75
C VAL A 68 7.68 -11.98 9.13
N GLU A 69 7.77 -12.87 8.13
CA GLU A 69 7.73 -14.32 8.34
C GLU A 69 6.57 -14.73 9.28
N HIS A 70 5.36 -14.17 9.02
CA HIS A 70 4.14 -14.35 9.82
C HIS A 70 4.18 -13.80 11.26
N ASN A 71 5.28 -13.16 11.66
CA ASN A 71 5.40 -12.56 12.99
C ASN A 71 5.06 -11.08 12.96
N TYR A 72 4.23 -10.66 13.90
CA TYR A 72 3.87 -9.24 14.03
C TYR A 72 5.11 -8.38 14.28
N LEU A 73 5.36 -7.45 13.39
CA LEU A 73 6.49 -6.53 13.44
C LEU A 73 6.11 -5.20 14.08
N GLY A 74 4.98 -4.66 13.68
CA GLY A 74 4.54 -3.36 14.18
C GLY A 74 3.32 -2.84 13.45
N LYS A 75 2.87 -1.67 13.88
CA LYS A 75 1.74 -0.94 13.31
C LYS A 75 2.21 0.29 12.56
N TYR A 76 1.72 0.45 11.34
CA TYR A 76 1.94 1.66 10.56
C TYR A 76 0.66 2.48 10.49
N LYS A 77 0.79 3.77 10.75
CA LYS A 77 -0.29 4.76 10.63
C LYS A 77 0.20 5.97 9.86
N LEU A 78 -0.61 6.37 8.90
CA LEU A 78 -0.48 7.65 8.21
C LEU A 78 -1.78 8.42 8.37
N ASP A 79 -1.72 9.57 9.03
CA ASP A 79 -2.88 10.45 9.22
C ASP A 79 -2.64 11.78 8.46
N THR A 80 -2.73 11.69 7.14
CA THR A 80 -2.59 12.84 6.25
C THR A 80 -3.43 12.63 5.00
N THR A 81 -3.78 13.72 4.33
CA THR A 81 -4.44 13.66 3.02
C THR A 81 -3.40 13.88 1.93
N MET A 82 -3.30 12.91 1.03
CA MET A 82 -2.40 12.93 -0.11
C MET A 82 -3.20 12.86 -1.40
N HIS A 83 -3.02 13.84 -2.28
CA HIS A 83 -3.61 13.78 -3.62
C HIS A 83 -2.75 12.93 -4.55
N ILE A 84 -3.32 11.88 -5.11
CA ILE A 84 -2.69 10.98 -6.06
C ILE A 84 -3.25 11.28 -7.45
N ALA A 85 -2.42 11.84 -8.32
CA ALA A 85 -2.82 12.14 -9.68
C ALA A 85 -3.02 10.87 -10.53
N LYS A 86 -3.76 10.97 -11.62
CA LYS A 86 -3.91 9.88 -12.59
C LYS A 86 -2.59 9.56 -13.27
N LYS A 87 -2.33 8.26 -13.56
CA LYS A 87 -1.15 7.81 -14.32
C LYS A 87 0.16 8.43 -13.80
N SER A 88 0.33 8.49 -12.49
CA SER A 88 1.50 9.10 -11.87
C SER A 88 2.09 8.26 -10.74
N GLU A 89 3.36 8.45 -10.51
CA GLU A 89 4.02 7.96 -9.30
C GLU A 89 3.67 8.87 -8.11
N PHE A 90 3.61 8.26 -6.93
CA PHE A 90 3.47 8.96 -5.67
C PHE A 90 4.27 8.26 -4.57
N VAL A 91 4.65 9.02 -3.56
CA VAL A 91 5.45 8.53 -2.44
C VAL A 91 4.61 8.51 -1.18
N VAL A 92 4.63 7.39 -0.47
CA VAL A 92 4.02 7.23 0.85
C VAL A 92 5.15 7.24 1.88
N PRO A 93 5.37 8.36 2.58
CA PRO A 93 6.36 8.41 3.65
C PRO A 93 5.88 7.52 4.81
N SER A 94 6.71 6.57 5.19
CA SER A 94 6.36 5.56 6.18
C SER A 94 7.30 5.65 7.37
N LYS A 95 6.73 5.78 8.57
CA LYS A 95 7.44 5.67 9.83
C LYS A 95 6.69 4.72 10.74
N MET A 96 7.40 3.76 11.31
CA MET A 96 6.78 2.77 12.20
C MET A 96 7.71 2.37 13.33
N ASP A 97 7.10 2.03 14.46
CA ASP A 97 7.80 1.38 15.57
C ASP A 97 7.80 -0.14 15.35
N VAL A 98 8.98 -0.73 15.45
CA VAL A 98 9.25 -2.14 15.17
C VAL A 98 9.54 -2.85 16.49
N ASN A 99 8.84 -3.95 16.73
CA ASN A 99 9.13 -4.81 17.87
C ASN A 99 10.32 -5.73 17.56
N MET A 100 11.51 -5.32 17.99
CA MET A 100 12.75 -6.06 17.72
C MET A 100 12.78 -7.41 18.42
N LYS A 101 12.17 -7.54 19.57
CA LYS A 101 12.12 -8.81 20.33
C LYS A 101 11.39 -9.91 19.55
N ASN A 102 10.29 -9.55 18.87
CA ASN A 102 9.56 -10.48 18.04
C ASN A 102 10.36 -10.83 16.76
N LEU A 103 11.04 -9.83 16.18
CA LEU A 103 11.90 -10.04 15.03
C LEU A 103 13.04 -11.02 15.35
N PHE A 104 13.76 -10.80 16.45
CA PHE A 104 14.88 -11.67 16.83
C PHE A 104 14.47 -13.06 17.30
N LYS A 105 13.34 -13.21 18.01
CA LYS A 105 12.91 -14.54 18.49
C LYS A 105 12.60 -15.54 17.37
N ASN A 106 12.04 -15.06 16.26
CA ASN A 106 11.41 -15.93 15.27
C ASN A 106 12.06 -15.85 13.88
N THR A 107 12.97 -14.89 13.67
CA THR A 107 13.49 -14.57 12.33
C THR A 107 15.01 -14.75 12.23
N LEU A 108 15.70 -15.16 13.32
CA LEU A 108 17.16 -15.31 13.32
C LEU A 108 17.66 -16.28 12.23
N THR A 109 16.90 -17.31 11.90
CA THR A 109 17.23 -18.23 10.80
C THR A 109 16.97 -17.62 9.42
N SER A 110 16.00 -16.74 9.30
CA SER A 110 15.59 -16.14 8.01
C SER A 110 16.37 -14.87 7.67
N ILE A 111 16.99 -14.22 8.66
CA ILE A 111 17.88 -13.05 8.41
C ILE A 111 19.14 -13.47 7.61
N PHE A 112 19.52 -14.74 7.67
CA PHE A 112 20.60 -15.30 6.85
C PHE A 112 20.14 -15.70 5.44
N THR A 113 18.84 -15.81 5.19
CA THR A 113 18.29 -15.94 3.84
C THR A 113 18.06 -14.51 3.31
N LYS A 114 18.55 -14.24 2.12
CA LYS A 114 18.44 -12.89 1.50
C LYS A 114 17.00 -12.43 1.24
N GLU A 115 16.01 -13.29 1.45
CA GLU A 115 14.60 -13.03 1.18
C GLU A 115 13.77 -13.15 2.46
N LEU A 116 12.94 -12.15 2.73
CA LEU A 116 11.97 -12.14 3.83
C LEU A 116 10.54 -12.02 3.27
N LEU A 117 9.62 -12.78 3.83
CA LEU A 117 8.19 -12.63 3.57
C LEU A 117 7.65 -11.43 4.34
N LEU A 118 7.20 -10.41 3.61
CA LEU A 118 6.51 -9.25 4.16
C LEU A 118 5.01 -9.39 3.94
N GLU A 119 4.24 -9.26 5.00
CA GLU A 119 2.77 -9.23 4.94
C GLU A 119 2.27 -7.93 5.57
N VAL A 120 1.29 -7.32 4.93
CA VAL A 120 0.63 -6.10 5.41
C VAL A 120 -0.87 -6.28 5.33
N LYS A 121 -1.59 -5.95 6.41
CA LYS A 121 -3.06 -6.01 6.45
C LYS A 121 -3.59 -4.76 7.11
N GLY A 122 -4.55 -4.11 6.45
CA GLY A 122 -5.07 -2.85 6.99
C GLY A 122 -6.21 -2.26 6.22
N THR A 123 -6.48 -1.01 6.53
CA THR A 123 -7.51 -0.20 5.87
C THR A 123 -6.94 1.15 5.47
N THR A 124 -7.46 1.70 4.40
CA THR A 124 -7.20 3.07 3.98
C THR A 124 -8.50 3.76 3.58
N ARG A 125 -8.53 5.08 3.71
CA ARG A 125 -9.63 5.89 3.20
C ARG A 125 -9.21 6.51 1.89
N VAL A 126 -9.95 6.20 0.84
CA VAL A 126 -9.75 6.79 -0.49
C VAL A 126 -11.02 7.50 -0.94
N GLY A 127 -10.85 8.57 -1.67
CA GLY A 127 -12.00 9.34 -2.11
C GLY A 127 -11.66 10.33 -3.21
N LYS A 128 -12.68 11.09 -3.58
CA LYS A 128 -12.61 12.18 -4.56
C LYS A 128 -13.68 13.21 -4.24
N ALA A 129 -13.33 14.50 -4.40
CA ALA A 129 -14.26 15.61 -4.20
C ALA A 129 -14.97 15.59 -2.83
N GLY A 130 -14.27 15.20 -1.76
CA GLY A 130 -14.82 15.18 -0.41
C GLY A 130 -15.61 13.93 -0.01
N ILE A 131 -15.86 13.02 -0.94
CA ILE A 131 -16.53 11.74 -0.66
C ILE A 131 -15.47 10.67 -0.48
N TYR A 132 -15.41 10.03 0.71
CA TYR A 132 -14.43 9.03 1.08
C TYR A 132 -15.09 7.71 1.44
N ILE A 133 -14.45 6.62 1.02
CA ILE A 133 -14.79 5.25 1.43
C ILE A 133 -13.60 4.62 2.13
N THR A 134 -13.87 3.74 3.08
CA THR A 134 -12.84 2.90 3.71
C THR A 134 -12.68 1.62 2.91
N VAL A 135 -11.45 1.35 2.48
CA VAL A 135 -11.11 0.18 1.66
C VAL A 135 -10.13 -0.68 2.45
N PRO A 136 -10.45 -1.95 2.72
CA PRO A 136 -9.48 -2.91 3.26
C PRO A 136 -8.46 -3.26 2.18
N PHE A 137 -7.22 -3.49 2.61
CA PHE A 137 -6.17 -4.00 1.74
C PHE A 137 -5.32 -5.04 2.46
N SER A 138 -4.72 -5.92 1.68
CA SER A 138 -3.71 -6.86 2.14
C SER A 138 -2.63 -7.01 1.09
N TYR A 139 -1.41 -7.21 1.56
CA TYR A 139 -0.26 -7.48 0.72
C TYR A 139 0.51 -8.66 1.32
N SER A 140 1.07 -9.52 0.47
CA SER A 140 2.00 -10.57 0.85
C SER A 140 3.01 -10.76 -0.27
N GLY A 141 4.30 -10.66 0.03
CA GLY A 141 5.36 -10.79 -0.96
C GLY A 141 6.72 -11.04 -0.32
N ARG A 142 7.60 -11.72 -1.05
CA ARG A 142 9.00 -11.91 -0.64
C ARG A 142 9.85 -10.77 -1.18
N HIS A 143 10.71 -10.23 -0.34
CA HIS A 143 11.62 -9.15 -0.67
C HIS A 143 13.04 -9.51 -0.30
N GLU A 144 13.97 -9.19 -1.19
CA GLU A 144 15.39 -9.25 -0.88
C GLU A 144 15.77 -8.01 -0.07
N PHE A 145 16.31 -8.22 1.12
CA PHE A 145 16.91 -7.18 1.93
C PHE A 145 18.42 -7.32 1.90
N SER A 146 19.10 -6.47 1.15
CA SER A 146 20.54 -6.33 1.28
C SER A 146 20.81 -5.26 2.34
N MET A 147 21.32 -5.67 3.49
CA MET A 147 21.72 -4.74 4.56
C MET A 147 23.12 -4.14 4.35
N PHE A 148 23.76 -4.40 3.20
CA PHE A 148 25.12 -3.91 2.87
C PHE A 148 25.25 -3.61 1.38
#